data_2b6d3605bb9263c1aba2f10230d10d4c
#
_entry.id   2b6d3605bb9263c1aba2f10230d10d4c
#
_cell.length_a   1.000
_cell.length_b   1.000
_cell.length_c   1.000
_cell.angle_alpha   90.00
_cell.angle_beta   90.00
_cell.angle_gamma   90.00
#
_symmetry.space_group_name_H-M   'P 1'
#
loop_
_entity.id
_entity.type
_entity.pdbx_description
1 polymer ?
#
loop_
_entity_poly.entity_id
_entity_poly.type
_entity_poly.pdbx_seq_one_letter_code
_entity_poly.pdbx_strand_id
1 'polypeptide(L)'
;AGAILSLLLSWGKNFDALTRFFVDFVPLYDKFRAVSSIQVVLELCFPVLAIMGLQSFFTSEKEAQWTSLWKAAATSLGLVVVLYLAKGFFSFSAPIDQQLMQMFGESQDKSFGINFINALKEDRMNFYTSDLMRSGLFMLAAAVILWLYIQNKLAQTTAVVLVGFFMVSDLFMVDKRYVNNNPSQFRSAREVDMPFEATEADKLILKDTSNYRVYEIQGRLQ
;
A
#
# COMPACT_ATOMS: atom_id res chain seq x y z
N ALA A 1 2.99 -15.92 -15.41
CA ALA A 1 3.87 -16.67 -14.51
C ALA A 1 4.63 -15.72 -13.58
N GLY A 2 5.37 -14.70 -14.09
CA GLY A 2 6.20 -13.79 -13.29
C GLY A 2 5.45 -13.04 -12.18
N ALA A 3 4.27 -12.51 -12.46
CA ALA A 3 3.44 -11.81 -11.48
C ALA A 3 3.04 -12.72 -10.30
N ILE A 4 2.63 -13.97 -10.58
CA ILE A 4 2.25 -14.92 -9.53
C ILE A 4 3.48 -15.32 -8.70
N LEU A 5 4.62 -15.57 -9.35
CA LEU A 5 5.86 -15.90 -8.65
C LEU A 5 6.32 -14.75 -7.76
N SER A 6 6.28 -13.52 -8.26
CA SER A 6 6.60 -12.32 -7.48
C SER A 6 5.70 -12.17 -6.25
N LEU A 7 4.38 -12.38 -6.42
CA LEU A 7 3.43 -12.35 -5.32
C LEU A 7 3.75 -13.42 -4.26
N LEU A 8 3.99 -14.65 -4.67
CA LEU A 8 4.28 -15.76 -3.75
C LEU A 8 5.61 -15.54 -3.00
N LEU A 9 6.63 -15.05 -3.68
CA LEU A 9 7.92 -14.73 -3.06
C LEU A 9 7.81 -13.54 -2.09
N SER A 10 6.94 -12.58 -2.36
CA SER A 10 6.75 -11.43 -1.46
C SER A 10 6.15 -11.82 -0.09
N TRP A 11 5.53 -13.00 0.02
CA TRP A 11 5.01 -13.51 1.29
C TRP A 11 6.13 -13.90 2.27
N GLY A 12 7.37 -14.07 1.81
CA GLY A 12 8.53 -14.32 2.66
C GLY A 12 8.29 -15.46 3.64
N LYS A 13 8.36 -15.16 4.93
CA LYS A 13 8.17 -16.14 6.02
C LYS A 13 6.80 -16.83 6.00
N ASN A 14 5.78 -16.22 5.43
CA ASN A 14 4.45 -16.83 5.34
C ASN A 14 4.39 -17.94 4.29
N PHE A 15 5.36 -17.99 3.36
CA PHE A 15 5.57 -19.09 2.43
C PHE A 15 7.03 -19.54 2.46
N ASP A 16 7.44 -20.04 3.62
CA ASP A 16 8.83 -20.36 3.97
C ASP A 16 9.49 -21.35 3.00
N ALA A 17 8.77 -22.38 2.56
CA ALA A 17 9.31 -23.40 1.66
C ALA A 17 9.82 -22.81 0.34
N LEU A 18 9.04 -21.93 -0.29
CA LEU A 18 9.44 -21.25 -1.53
C LEU A 18 10.57 -20.26 -1.27
N THR A 19 10.47 -19.48 -0.20
CA THR A 19 11.47 -18.49 0.14
C THR A 19 12.82 -19.14 0.41
N ARG A 20 12.88 -20.24 1.17
CA ARG A 20 14.11 -21.01 1.42
C ARG A 20 14.70 -21.58 0.13
N PHE A 21 13.86 -22.15 -0.71
CA PHE A 21 14.32 -22.66 -2.01
C PHE A 21 15.07 -21.57 -2.79
N PHE A 22 14.53 -20.34 -2.84
CA PHE A 22 15.18 -19.23 -3.54
C PHE A 22 16.44 -18.74 -2.83
N VAL A 23 16.45 -18.69 -1.50
CA VAL A 23 17.64 -18.31 -0.71
C VAL A 23 18.79 -19.32 -0.92
N ASP A 24 18.48 -20.61 -0.96
CA ASP A 24 19.48 -21.68 -1.01
C ASP A 24 19.99 -21.93 -2.44
N PHE A 25 19.14 -21.80 -3.46
CA PHE A 25 19.47 -22.22 -4.82
C PHE A 25 19.60 -21.08 -5.84
N VAL A 26 19.08 -19.89 -5.57
CA VAL A 26 19.16 -18.76 -6.52
C VAL A 26 20.31 -17.85 -6.14
N PRO A 27 21.33 -17.71 -7.00
CA PRO A 27 22.48 -16.87 -6.71
C PRO A 27 22.08 -15.44 -6.39
N LEU A 28 22.69 -14.85 -5.35
CA LEU A 28 22.49 -13.48 -4.90
C LEU A 28 21.12 -13.17 -4.28
N TYR A 29 20.17 -14.11 -4.26
CA TYR A 29 18.87 -13.86 -3.65
C TYR A 29 18.98 -13.60 -2.14
N ASP A 30 19.93 -14.24 -1.46
CA ASP A 30 20.27 -14.05 -0.04
C ASP A 30 20.79 -12.64 0.30
N LYS A 31 21.22 -11.87 -0.72
CA LYS A 31 21.73 -10.50 -0.54
C LYS A 31 20.63 -9.45 -0.48
N PHE A 32 19.40 -9.79 -0.87
CA PHE A 32 18.30 -8.85 -0.78
C PHE A 32 17.78 -8.77 0.66
N ARG A 33 17.87 -7.59 1.27
CA ARG A 33 17.42 -7.35 2.65
C ARG A 33 15.91 -7.40 2.84
N ALA A 34 15.17 -6.96 1.84
CA ALA A 34 13.71 -6.88 1.88
C ALA A 34 13.12 -7.81 0.83
N VAL A 35 12.57 -8.94 1.26
CA VAL A 35 11.92 -9.92 0.36
C VAL A 35 10.73 -9.30 -0.38
N SER A 36 10.06 -8.32 0.23
CA SER A 36 8.96 -7.57 -0.39
C SER A 36 9.36 -6.74 -1.61
N SER A 37 10.65 -6.43 -1.80
CA SER A 37 11.13 -5.69 -2.99
C SER A 37 10.82 -6.41 -4.30
N ILE A 38 10.60 -7.73 -4.28
CA ILE A 38 10.21 -8.51 -5.45
C ILE A 38 8.84 -8.08 -6.02
N GLN A 39 8.01 -7.38 -5.22
CA GLN A 39 6.70 -6.87 -5.65
C GLN A 39 6.81 -5.87 -6.81
N VAL A 40 7.96 -5.23 -7.01
CA VAL A 40 8.24 -4.37 -8.18
C VAL A 40 7.94 -5.11 -9.49
N VAL A 41 8.24 -6.40 -9.57
CA VAL A 41 7.92 -7.22 -10.76
C VAL A 41 6.41 -7.35 -10.96
N LEU A 42 5.67 -7.49 -9.86
CA LEU A 42 4.21 -7.54 -9.88
C LEU A 42 3.64 -6.19 -10.36
N GLU A 43 4.11 -5.10 -9.77
CA GLU A 43 3.69 -3.73 -10.09
C GLU A 43 3.95 -3.35 -11.56
N LEU A 44 5.00 -3.89 -12.16
CA LEU A 44 5.25 -3.76 -13.59
C LEU A 44 4.35 -4.65 -14.44
N CYS A 45 4.15 -5.91 -14.03
CA CYS A 45 3.39 -6.88 -14.82
C CYS A 45 1.89 -6.54 -14.90
N PHE A 46 1.28 -6.03 -13.83
CA PHE A 46 -0.16 -5.75 -13.82
C PHE A 46 -0.58 -4.66 -14.81
N PRO A 47 0.05 -3.48 -14.86
CA PRO A 47 -0.30 -2.48 -15.87
C PRO A 47 -0.10 -2.98 -17.30
N VAL A 48 0.98 -3.72 -17.57
CA VAL A 48 1.24 -4.30 -18.90
C VAL A 48 0.11 -5.26 -19.29
N LEU A 49 -0.27 -6.17 -18.39
CA LEU A 49 -1.36 -7.11 -18.64
C LEU A 49 -2.70 -6.39 -18.82
N ALA A 50 -2.96 -5.32 -18.06
CA ALA A 50 -4.17 -4.51 -18.21
C ALA A 50 -4.23 -3.83 -19.57
N ILE A 51 -3.12 -3.24 -20.04
CA ILE A 51 -3.03 -2.61 -21.37
C ILE A 51 -3.23 -3.65 -22.47
N MET A 52 -2.58 -4.81 -22.38
CA MET A 52 -2.75 -5.89 -23.34
C MET A 52 -4.20 -6.41 -23.36
N GLY A 53 -4.82 -6.54 -22.17
CA GLY A 53 -6.22 -6.93 -22.05
C GLY A 53 -7.16 -5.92 -22.69
N LEU A 54 -6.97 -4.62 -22.44
CA LEU A 54 -7.76 -3.55 -23.08
C LEU A 54 -7.55 -3.52 -24.59
N GLN A 55 -6.32 -3.68 -25.06
CA GLN A 55 -6.05 -3.75 -26.50
C GLN A 55 -6.78 -4.92 -27.16
N SER A 56 -6.66 -6.11 -26.56
CA SER A 56 -7.39 -7.31 -27.04
C SER A 56 -8.90 -7.09 -27.00
N PHE A 57 -9.43 -6.45 -25.97
CA PHE A 57 -10.84 -6.12 -25.85
C PHE A 57 -11.31 -5.20 -26.98
N PHE A 58 -10.58 -4.11 -27.26
CA PHE A 58 -10.97 -3.15 -28.30
C PHE A 58 -10.83 -3.69 -29.74
N THR A 59 -9.99 -4.69 -29.94
CA THR A 59 -9.80 -5.33 -31.26
C THR A 59 -10.73 -6.52 -31.50
N SER A 60 -11.45 -6.96 -30.47
CA SER A 60 -12.37 -8.10 -30.55
C SER A 60 -13.74 -7.71 -31.13
N GLU A 61 -14.47 -8.70 -31.59
CA GLU A 61 -15.87 -8.53 -32.04
C GLU A 61 -16.78 -8.23 -30.82
N LYS A 62 -17.92 -7.53 -31.10
CA LYS A 62 -18.83 -7.06 -30.04
C LYS A 62 -19.37 -8.16 -29.13
N GLU A 63 -19.64 -9.34 -29.65
CA GLU A 63 -20.10 -10.47 -28.85
C GLU A 63 -19.01 -10.98 -27.88
N ALA A 64 -17.77 -11.03 -28.39
CA ALA A 64 -16.61 -11.37 -27.58
C ALA A 64 -16.31 -10.28 -26.54
N GLN A 65 -16.45 -9.00 -26.88
CA GLN A 65 -16.32 -7.88 -25.94
C GLN A 65 -17.32 -7.99 -24.80
N TRP A 66 -18.59 -8.23 -25.11
CA TRP A 66 -19.63 -8.38 -24.10
C TRP A 66 -19.37 -9.58 -23.19
N THR A 67 -19.03 -10.72 -23.77
CA THR A 67 -18.74 -11.94 -23.01
C THR A 67 -17.53 -11.77 -22.11
N SER A 68 -16.48 -11.13 -22.60
CA SER A 68 -15.26 -10.87 -21.81
C SER A 68 -15.53 -9.86 -20.70
N LEU A 69 -16.26 -8.78 -20.98
CA LEU A 69 -16.61 -7.77 -19.97
C LEU A 69 -17.45 -8.38 -18.85
N TRP A 70 -18.50 -9.12 -19.21
CA TRP A 70 -19.36 -9.76 -18.21
C TRP A 70 -18.61 -10.73 -17.33
N LYS A 71 -17.78 -11.59 -17.91
CA LYS A 71 -16.96 -12.55 -17.14
C LYS A 71 -15.98 -11.81 -16.24
N ALA A 72 -15.26 -10.82 -16.74
CA ALA A 72 -14.31 -10.03 -15.94
C ALA A 72 -15.01 -9.28 -14.82
N ALA A 73 -16.12 -8.59 -15.10
CA ALA A 73 -16.89 -7.89 -14.08
C ALA A 73 -17.47 -8.84 -13.01
N ALA A 74 -18.08 -9.96 -13.44
CA ALA A 74 -18.64 -10.94 -12.52
C ALA A 74 -17.58 -11.57 -11.62
N THR A 75 -16.40 -11.89 -12.16
CA THR A 75 -15.31 -12.47 -11.35
C THR A 75 -14.71 -11.46 -10.40
N SER A 76 -14.41 -10.24 -10.85
CA SER A 76 -13.78 -9.21 -10.01
C SER A 76 -14.73 -8.66 -8.95
N LEU A 77 -15.96 -8.28 -9.32
CA LEU A 77 -16.96 -7.81 -8.36
C LEU A 77 -17.47 -8.94 -7.45
N GLY A 78 -17.60 -10.15 -7.99
CA GLY A 78 -17.92 -11.34 -7.22
C GLY A 78 -16.88 -11.62 -6.14
N LEU A 79 -15.59 -11.47 -6.45
CA LEU A 79 -14.52 -11.58 -5.46
C LEU A 79 -14.63 -10.51 -4.37
N VAL A 80 -14.93 -9.26 -4.73
CA VAL A 80 -15.16 -8.17 -3.74
C VAL A 80 -16.31 -8.52 -2.80
N VAL A 81 -17.43 -9.03 -3.35
CA VAL A 81 -18.59 -9.45 -2.54
C VAL A 81 -18.21 -10.61 -1.62
N VAL A 82 -17.51 -11.62 -2.12
CA VAL A 82 -17.05 -12.75 -1.30
C VAL A 82 -16.14 -12.27 -0.17
N LEU A 83 -15.18 -11.41 -0.44
CA LEU A 83 -14.30 -10.85 0.57
C LEU A 83 -15.05 -9.99 1.59
N TYR A 84 -16.05 -9.24 1.15
CA TYR A 84 -16.90 -8.46 2.05
C TYR A 84 -17.72 -9.35 3.00
N LEU A 85 -18.30 -10.43 2.48
CA LEU A 85 -19.04 -11.40 3.30
C LEU A 85 -18.11 -12.18 4.24
N ALA A 86 -16.90 -12.48 3.77
CA ALA A 86 -15.89 -13.20 4.54
C ALA A 86 -15.25 -12.37 5.66
N LYS A 87 -15.51 -11.05 5.75
CA LYS A 87 -14.90 -10.19 6.77
C LYS A 87 -15.08 -10.68 8.20
N GLY A 88 -16.20 -11.35 8.49
CA GLY A 88 -16.48 -11.92 9.80
C GLY A 88 -15.60 -13.11 10.21
N PHE A 89 -14.91 -13.72 9.25
CA PHE A 89 -13.96 -14.82 9.52
C PHE A 89 -12.55 -14.32 9.84
N PHE A 90 -12.27 -13.04 9.63
CA PHE A 90 -10.95 -12.46 9.91
C PHE A 90 -10.89 -11.93 11.34
N SER A 91 -9.83 -12.27 12.06
CA SER A 91 -9.63 -11.80 13.44
C SER A 91 -9.22 -10.33 13.53
N PHE A 92 -8.72 -9.74 12.46
CA PHE A 92 -8.09 -8.41 12.41
C PHE A 92 -7.02 -8.18 13.48
N SER A 93 -6.44 -9.26 14.01
CA SER A 93 -5.37 -9.23 15.00
C SER A 93 -4.01 -9.24 14.32
N ALA A 94 -3.05 -8.51 14.86
CA ALA A 94 -1.66 -8.51 14.43
C ALA A 94 -0.74 -9.05 15.54
N PRO A 95 0.44 -9.61 15.20
CA PRO A 95 1.39 -10.10 16.20
C PRO A 95 1.81 -9.03 17.23
N ILE A 96 1.85 -7.77 16.81
CA ILE A 96 2.17 -6.63 17.68
C ILE A 96 1.11 -6.40 18.78
N ASP A 97 -0.14 -6.84 18.57
CA ASP A 97 -1.22 -6.65 19.54
C ASP A 97 -0.89 -7.37 20.87
N GLN A 98 -0.20 -8.51 20.79
CA GLN A 98 0.26 -9.24 21.99
C GLN A 98 1.33 -8.47 22.74
N GLN A 99 2.28 -7.86 22.02
CA GLN A 99 3.33 -7.05 22.63
C GLN A 99 2.74 -5.80 23.29
N LEU A 100 1.82 -5.13 22.62
CA LEU A 100 1.11 -3.97 23.18
C LEU A 100 0.31 -4.36 24.44
N MET A 101 -0.38 -5.51 24.41
CA MET A 101 -1.10 -6.01 25.60
C MET A 101 -0.16 -6.29 26.77
N GLN A 102 1.04 -6.81 26.53
CA GLN A 102 2.04 -7.00 27.59
C GLN A 102 2.51 -5.67 28.17
N MET A 103 2.82 -4.69 27.31
CA MET A 103 3.21 -3.35 27.75
C MET A 103 2.13 -2.66 28.61
N PHE A 104 0.85 -2.78 28.20
CA PHE A 104 -0.26 -2.24 29.01
C PHE A 104 -0.58 -3.09 30.25
N GLY A 105 -0.28 -4.40 30.19
CA GLY A 105 -0.49 -5.31 31.33
C GLY A 105 0.44 -5.05 32.50
N GLU A 106 1.61 -4.48 32.24
CA GLU A 106 2.58 -4.03 33.27
C GLU A 106 2.19 -2.66 33.84
N SER A 107 1.37 -1.88 33.14
CA SER A 107 0.80 -0.65 33.65
C SER A 107 -0.47 -0.95 34.45
N GLN A 108 -0.81 -0.08 35.42
CA GLN A 108 -1.93 -0.30 36.35
C GLN A 108 -3.33 -0.35 35.70
N ASP A 109 -3.46 -0.05 34.42
CA ASP A 109 -4.76 0.04 33.73
C ASP A 109 -4.92 -1.00 32.61
N LYS A 110 -5.24 -2.25 32.98
CA LYS A 110 -5.53 -3.33 32.03
C LYS A 110 -6.76 -3.04 31.15
N SER A 111 -7.72 -2.25 31.65
CA SER A 111 -8.94 -1.93 30.90
C SER A 111 -8.64 -1.03 29.70
N PHE A 112 -7.73 -0.08 29.89
CA PHE A 112 -7.23 0.76 28.80
C PHE A 112 -6.59 -0.05 27.68
N GLY A 113 -5.72 -1.01 28.03
CA GLY A 113 -5.04 -1.88 27.05
C GLY A 113 -6.04 -2.68 26.20
N ILE A 114 -7.07 -3.27 26.84
CA ILE A 114 -8.12 -4.01 26.13
C ILE A 114 -8.91 -3.10 25.18
N ASN A 115 -9.33 -1.94 25.66
CA ASN A 115 -10.09 -0.99 24.84
C ASN A 115 -9.27 -0.47 23.67
N PHE A 116 -7.99 -0.20 23.88
CA PHE A 116 -7.07 0.23 22.83
C PHE A 116 -6.91 -0.82 21.74
N ILE A 117 -6.68 -2.09 22.11
CA ILE A 117 -6.57 -3.19 21.13
C ILE A 117 -7.89 -3.42 20.38
N ASN A 118 -9.03 -3.31 21.05
CA ASN A 118 -10.34 -3.43 20.40
C ASN A 118 -10.55 -2.28 19.39
N ALA A 119 -10.20 -1.05 19.74
CA ALA A 119 -10.25 0.08 18.82
C ALA A 119 -9.33 -0.13 17.60
N LEU A 120 -8.11 -0.63 17.79
CA LEU A 120 -7.21 -0.98 16.68
C LEU A 120 -7.79 -2.04 15.73
N LYS A 121 -8.46 -3.07 16.28
CA LYS A 121 -9.12 -4.10 15.47
C LYS A 121 -10.31 -3.52 14.69
N GLU A 122 -11.08 -2.66 15.32
CA GLU A 122 -12.18 -1.96 14.66
C GLU A 122 -11.69 -1.05 13.54
N ASP A 123 -10.62 -0.29 13.76
CA ASP A 123 -9.99 0.53 12.72
C ASP A 123 -9.52 -0.32 11.54
N ARG A 124 -8.84 -1.45 11.79
CA ARG A 124 -8.39 -2.36 10.73
C ARG A 124 -9.57 -2.93 9.93
N MET A 125 -10.66 -3.28 10.59
CA MET A 125 -11.87 -3.76 9.93
C MET A 125 -12.52 -2.65 9.10
N ASN A 126 -12.53 -1.41 9.60
CA ASN A 126 -13.05 -0.25 8.89
C ASN A 126 -12.19 0.09 7.65
N PHE A 127 -10.87 0.05 7.76
CA PHE A 127 -9.97 0.21 6.63
C PHE A 127 -10.19 -0.87 5.56
N TYR A 128 -10.25 -2.14 5.97
CA TYR A 128 -10.53 -3.26 5.07
C TYR A 128 -11.85 -3.06 4.32
N THR A 129 -12.91 -2.73 5.03
CA THR A 129 -14.25 -2.52 4.45
C THR A 129 -14.26 -1.33 3.50
N SER A 130 -13.65 -0.22 3.89
CA SER A 130 -13.53 0.98 3.07
C SER A 130 -12.75 0.74 1.78
N ASP A 131 -11.65 -0.01 1.86
CA ASP A 131 -10.84 -0.33 0.68
C ASP A 131 -11.55 -1.30 -0.28
N LEU A 132 -12.31 -2.27 0.25
CA LEU A 132 -13.16 -3.13 -0.59
C LEU A 132 -14.24 -2.34 -1.32
N MET A 133 -14.95 -1.45 -0.61
CA MET A 133 -16.01 -0.64 -1.20
C MET A 133 -15.44 0.30 -2.27
N ARG A 134 -14.31 0.93 -1.98
CA ARG A 134 -13.61 1.78 -2.95
C ARG A 134 -13.19 0.99 -4.19
N SER A 135 -12.53 -0.14 -4.03
CA SER A 135 -12.09 -1.00 -5.14
C SER A 135 -13.27 -1.49 -5.97
N GLY A 136 -14.36 -1.91 -5.31
CA GLY A 136 -15.60 -2.30 -5.97
C GLY A 136 -16.21 -1.17 -6.81
N LEU A 137 -16.21 0.07 -6.28
CA LEU A 137 -16.71 1.24 -7.00
C LEU A 137 -15.89 1.54 -8.26
N PHE A 138 -14.56 1.52 -8.17
CA PHE A 138 -13.69 1.76 -9.32
C PHE A 138 -13.79 0.64 -10.37
N MET A 139 -13.90 -0.63 -9.95
CA MET A 139 -14.15 -1.76 -10.86
C MET A 139 -15.50 -1.60 -11.58
N LEU A 140 -16.54 -1.20 -10.84
CA LEU A 140 -17.86 -0.95 -11.42
C LEU A 140 -17.80 0.21 -12.41
N ALA A 141 -17.14 1.32 -12.09
CA ALA A 141 -16.98 2.46 -12.98
C ALA A 141 -16.27 2.06 -14.28
N ALA A 142 -15.17 1.30 -14.19
CA ALA A 142 -14.48 0.79 -15.37
C ALA A 142 -15.38 -0.13 -16.22
N ALA A 143 -16.13 -1.03 -15.59
CA ALA A 143 -17.07 -1.91 -16.28
C ALA A 143 -18.17 -1.12 -17.00
N VAL A 144 -18.74 -0.08 -16.38
CA VAL A 144 -19.75 0.79 -16.97
C VAL A 144 -19.18 1.56 -18.16
N ILE A 145 -17.96 2.10 -18.08
CA ILE A 145 -17.31 2.80 -19.19
C ILE A 145 -17.13 1.86 -20.39
N LEU A 146 -16.62 0.66 -20.17
CA LEU A 146 -16.42 -0.33 -21.22
C LEU A 146 -17.78 -0.83 -21.79
N TRP A 147 -18.80 -0.94 -20.97
CA TRP A 147 -20.14 -1.24 -21.41
C TRP A 147 -20.73 -0.13 -22.31
N LEU A 148 -20.57 1.14 -21.94
CA LEU A 148 -21.00 2.28 -22.77
C LEU A 148 -20.27 2.32 -24.12
N TYR A 149 -19.00 1.90 -24.14
CA TYR A 149 -18.25 1.73 -25.39
C TYR A 149 -18.87 0.64 -26.27
N ILE A 150 -19.18 -0.55 -25.72
CA ILE A 150 -19.87 -1.63 -26.49
C ILE A 150 -21.19 -1.13 -27.05
N GLN A 151 -21.94 -0.30 -26.34
CA GLN A 151 -23.20 0.31 -26.76
C GLN A 151 -23.02 1.43 -27.79
N ASN A 152 -21.80 1.70 -28.28
CA ASN A 152 -21.43 2.82 -29.18
C ASN A 152 -21.81 4.20 -28.64
N LYS A 153 -21.95 4.36 -27.31
CA LYS A 153 -22.21 5.66 -26.69
C LYS A 153 -20.92 6.42 -26.36
N LEU A 154 -19.80 5.75 -26.35
CA LEU A 154 -18.47 6.34 -26.14
C LEU A 154 -17.53 5.95 -27.28
N ALA A 155 -16.69 6.88 -27.73
CA ALA A 155 -15.57 6.59 -28.62
C ALA A 155 -14.48 5.82 -27.82
N GLN A 156 -13.70 4.99 -28.52
CA GLN A 156 -12.61 4.22 -27.93
C GLN A 156 -11.63 5.12 -27.15
N THR A 157 -11.20 6.24 -27.74
CA THR A 157 -10.28 7.18 -27.08
C THR A 157 -10.87 7.73 -25.78
N THR A 158 -12.16 8.08 -25.79
CA THR A 158 -12.84 8.58 -24.57
C THR A 158 -12.91 7.49 -23.49
N ALA A 159 -13.21 6.25 -23.88
CA ALA A 159 -13.23 5.13 -22.93
C ALA A 159 -11.86 4.90 -22.31
N VAL A 160 -10.78 4.90 -23.09
CA VAL A 160 -9.40 4.75 -22.58
C VAL A 160 -9.02 5.89 -21.63
N VAL A 161 -9.33 7.14 -22.01
CA VAL A 161 -9.03 8.32 -21.16
C VAL A 161 -9.79 8.25 -19.83
N LEU A 162 -11.07 7.87 -19.85
CA LEU A 162 -11.86 7.75 -18.63
C LEU A 162 -11.36 6.63 -17.71
N VAL A 163 -11.05 5.44 -18.27
CA VAL A 163 -10.47 4.35 -17.48
C VAL A 163 -9.14 4.78 -16.88
N GLY A 164 -8.26 5.42 -17.67
CA GLY A 164 -6.99 5.96 -17.18
C GLY A 164 -7.17 7.01 -16.08
N PHE A 165 -8.13 7.90 -16.24
CA PHE A 165 -8.46 8.92 -15.23
C PHE A 165 -8.90 8.28 -13.90
N PHE A 166 -9.79 7.30 -13.95
CA PHE A 166 -10.22 6.60 -12.72
C PHE A 166 -9.07 5.81 -12.08
N MET A 167 -8.22 5.18 -12.88
CA MET A 167 -7.03 4.49 -12.37
C MET A 167 -6.08 5.44 -11.65
N VAL A 168 -5.75 6.58 -12.26
CA VAL A 168 -4.89 7.60 -11.63
C VAL A 168 -5.54 8.18 -10.38
N SER A 169 -6.85 8.41 -10.41
CA SER A 169 -7.60 8.91 -9.26
C SER A 169 -7.57 7.95 -8.08
N ASP A 170 -7.72 6.64 -8.34
CA ASP A 170 -7.63 5.60 -7.31
C ASP A 170 -6.25 5.58 -6.66
N LEU A 171 -5.19 5.51 -7.47
CA LEU A 171 -3.81 5.55 -6.99
C LEU A 171 -3.54 6.82 -6.18
N PHE A 172 -3.92 7.97 -6.69
CA PHE A 172 -3.74 9.24 -6.00
C PHE A 172 -4.45 9.29 -4.64
N MET A 173 -5.68 8.76 -4.54
CA MET A 173 -6.40 8.71 -3.26
C MET A 173 -5.69 7.81 -2.24
N VAL A 174 -5.08 6.72 -2.68
CA VAL A 174 -4.29 5.84 -1.80
C VAL A 174 -3.01 6.55 -1.37
N ASP A 175 -2.25 7.06 -2.32
CA ASP A 175 -0.96 7.70 -2.05
C ASP A 175 -1.11 8.88 -1.08
N LYS A 176 -2.17 9.68 -1.25
CA LYS A 176 -2.45 10.82 -0.36
C LYS A 176 -2.65 10.43 1.11
N ARG A 177 -3.00 9.18 1.43
CA ARG A 177 -3.06 8.71 2.82
C ARG A 177 -1.68 8.59 3.45
N TYR A 178 -0.68 8.19 2.64
CA TYR A 178 0.68 7.93 3.10
C TYR A 178 1.61 9.11 2.87
N VAL A 179 1.41 9.80 1.74
CA VAL A 179 2.20 10.96 1.35
C VAL A 179 1.28 12.17 1.26
N ASN A 180 1.29 13.00 2.28
CA ASN A 180 0.47 14.21 2.37
C ASN A 180 1.31 15.39 2.88
N ASN A 181 0.79 16.60 2.73
CA ASN A 181 1.47 17.83 3.17
C ASN A 181 1.32 18.08 4.69
N ASN A 182 1.12 17.02 5.50
CA ASN A 182 1.01 17.17 6.93
C ASN A 182 2.40 17.56 7.50
N PRO A 183 2.53 18.69 8.21
CA PRO A 183 3.81 19.14 8.78
C PRO A 183 4.44 18.12 9.74
N SER A 184 3.66 17.22 10.33
CA SER A 184 4.18 16.14 11.19
C SER A 184 4.90 15.04 10.40
N GLN A 185 4.61 14.88 9.10
CA GLN A 185 5.18 13.84 8.25
C GLN A 185 6.26 14.38 7.31
N PHE A 186 6.09 15.60 6.83
CA PHE A 186 7.02 16.23 5.89
C PHE A 186 7.48 17.57 6.44
N ARG A 187 8.76 17.68 6.68
CA ARG A 187 9.40 18.95 7.02
C ARG A 187 9.62 19.77 5.76
N SER A 188 9.54 21.09 5.88
CA SER A 188 9.89 21.97 4.78
C SER A 188 11.38 21.81 4.43
N ALA A 189 11.77 22.11 3.18
CA ALA A 189 13.17 22.05 2.77
C ALA A 189 14.06 22.89 3.69
N ARG A 190 13.57 24.06 4.13
CA ARG A 190 14.28 24.93 5.07
C ARG A 190 14.53 24.28 6.44
N GLU A 191 13.56 23.51 6.95
CA GLU A 191 13.71 22.77 8.22
C GLU A 191 14.63 21.56 8.07
N VAL A 192 14.73 20.99 6.86
CA VAL A 192 15.68 19.92 6.55
C VAL A 192 17.09 20.44 6.40
N ASP A 193 17.25 21.62 5.73
CA ASP A 193 18.54 22.25 5.53
C ASP A 193 19.10 22.88 6.81
N MET A 194 18.20 23.32 7.71
CA MET A 194 18.54 23.88 9.02
C MET A 194 17.80 23.13 10.14
N PRO A 195 18.14 21.87 10.41
CA PRO A 195 17.43 21.02 11.37
C PRO A 195 17.58 21.51 12.83
N PHE A 196 18.58 22.35 13.09
CA PHE A 196 18.88 22.88 14.42
C PHE A 196 19.00 24.40 14.39
N GLU A 197 18.18 25.06 15.17
CA GLU A 197 18.42 26.46 15.50
C GLU A 197 19.51 26.52 16.58
N ALA A 198 20.55 27.32 16.33
CA ALA A 198 21.63 27.49 17.29
C ALA A 198 21.09 28.11 18.60
N THR A 199 21.25 27.38 19.69
CA THR A 199 20.93 27.88 21.04
C THR A 199 21.89 29.01 21.43
N GLU A 200 21.59 29.74 22.52
CA GLU A 200 22.51 30.77 23.01
C GLU A 200 23.88 30.17 23.40
N ALA A 201 23.89 28.94 23.89
CA ALA A 201 25.13 28.20 24.17
C ALA A 201 25.91 27.92 22.88
N ASP A 202 25.25 27.47 21.82
CA ASP A 202 25.89 27.22 20.53
C ASP A 202 26.47 28.50 19.95
N LYS A 203 25.76 29.62 20.05
CA LYS A 203 26.22 30.90 19.58
C LYS A 203 27.47 31.38 20.35
N LEU A 204 27.58 31.05 21.65
CA LEU A 204 28.78 31.34 22.43
C LEU A 204 29.95 30.44 22.04
N ILE A 205 29.70 29.16 21.87
CA ILE A 205 30.71 28.17 21.45
C ILE A 205 31.25 28.51 20.05
N LEU A 206 30.39 28.87 19.10
CA LEU A 206 30.77 29.26 17.75
C LEU A 206 31.61 30.55 17.65
N LYS A 207 31.69 31.34 18.73
CA LYS A 207 32.60 32.51 18.79
C LYS A 207 34.06 32.08 19.00
N ASP A 208 34.31 30.90 19.54
CA ASP A 208 35.65 30.37 19.69
C ASP A 208 36.12 29.77 18.35
N THR A 209 37.14 30.35 17.79
CA THR A 209 37.75 29.94 16.51
C THR A 209 38.87 28.91 16.68
N SER A 210 39.17 28.47 17.90
CA SER A 210 40.18 27.47 18.18
C SER A 210 39.69 26.05 17.85
N ASN A 211 40.60 25.07 17.76
CA ASN A 211 40.25 23.67 17.64
C ASN A 211 39.84 23.11 19.00
N TYR A 212 38.52 22.90 19.17
CA TYR A 212 37.95 22.35 20.39
C TYR A 212 36.98 21.20 20.12
N ARG A 213 36.66 20.41 21.14
CA ARG A 213 35.62 19.40 21.11
C ARG A 213 34.56 19.78 22.13
N VAL A 214 33.29 19.75 21.67
CA VAL A 214 32.15 19.99 22.53
C VAL A 214 31.66 18.64 23.04
N TYR A 215 31.43 18.54 24.35
CA TYR A 215 30.87 17.36 25.02
C TYR A 215 29.55 17.76 25.70
N GLU A 216 28.46 17.13 25.30
CA GLU A 216 27.18 17.35 25.94
C GLU A 216 27.02 16.45 27.15
N ILE A 217 26.92 17.04 28.34
CA ILE A 217 26.86 16.32 29.63
C ILE A 217 25.49 15.68 29.84
N GLN A 218 24.43 16.19 29.24
CA GLN A 218 23.07 15.72 29.45
C GLN A 218 22.67 14.52 28.57
N GLY A 219 23.52 14.11 27.62
CA GLY A 219 23.40 12.81 26.93
C GLY A 219 22.15 12.62 26.07
N ARG A 220 21.48 13.68 25.67
CA ARG A 220 20.39 13.60 24.68
C ARG A 220 20.94 13.95 23.30
N LEU A 221 21.39 12.92 22.61
CA LEU A 221 21.42 12.97 21.16
C LEU A 221 19.95 13.02 20.69
N GLN A 222 19.51 14.15 20.21
CA GLN A 222 18.26 14.27 19.48
C GLN A 222 18.43 13.77 18.05
#